data_7ecf2ea1b80ac8760c0c8bea0ca59046
#
_entry.id   7ecf2ea1b80ac8760c0c8bea0ca59046
#
_cell.length_a   1.000
_cell.length_b   1.000
_cell.length_c   1.000
_cell.angle_alpha   90.00
_cell.angle_beta   90.00
_cell.angle_gamma   90.00
#
_symmetry.space_group_name_H-M   'P 1'
#
loop_
_entity.id
_entity.type
_entity.pdbx_description
1 polymer ?
#
loop_
_entity_poly.entity_id
_entity_poly.type
_entity_poly.pdbx_seq_one_letter_code
_entity_poly.pdbx_strand_id
1 'polypeptide(L)'
;MHPNGSEPVEPLSIETQIQLTLRLVVALLLGAAIGWERELQRMPAGFRTHALVSLGAAIFTVISAFALTGPDSDPTRIAAQVVSGIGFLGGGAILHYGGTVRGLTTAASLWAVAAVGMAAGAGLFVLATASAVLVIVALEVFQRLERAVKRRLNIPIRQRPEPIDNQPREDD
;
A
#
# COMPACT_ATOMS: atom_id res chain seq x y z
N MET A 1 -16.64 4.61 -45.24
CA MET A 1 -16.55 5.99 -44.74
C MET A 1 -16.53 5.88 -43.22
N HIS A 2 -15.32 5.77 -42.62
CA HIS A 2 -15.15 5.76 -41.16
C HIS A 2 -15.14 7.22 -40.68
N PRO A 3 -16.02 7.64 -39.78
CA PRO A 3 -15.86 8.90 -39.09
C PRO A 3 -14.78 8.71 -38.03
N ASN A 4 -13.55 9.02 -38.42
CA ASN A 4 -12.42 9.12 -37.51
C ASN A 4 -12.51 10.46 -36.78
N GLY A 5 -13.41 10.55 -35.82
CA GLY A 5 -13.56 11.69 -34.94
C GLY A 5 -12.89 11.37 -33.60
N SER A 6 -11.55 11.55 -33.52
CA SER A 6 -10.94 11.79 -32.23
C SER A 6 -11.42 13.16 -31.75
N GLU A 7 -12.59 13.16 -31.09
CA GLU A 7 -13.01 14.33 -30.33
C GLU A 7 -11.87 14.67 -29.36
N PRO A 8 -11.38 15.91 -29.34
CA PRO A 8 -10.37 16.30 -28.36
C PRO A 8 -10.96 16.09 -26.97
N VAL A 9 -10.22 15.37 -26.13
CA VAL A 9 -10.60 15.19 -24.73
C VAL A 9 -10.77 16.57 -24.10
N GLU A 10 -12.01 16.97 -23.84
CA GLU A 10 -12.27 18.27 -23.22
C GLU A 10 -11.56 18.29 -21.83
N PRO A 11 -10.85 19.36 -21.52
CA PRO A 11 -10.19 19.46 -20.22
C PRO A 11 -11.24 19.44 -19.12
N LEU A 12 -11.02 18.59 -18.11
CA LEU A 12 -11.88 18.51 -16.92
C LEU A 12 -12.01 19.90 -16.28
N SER A 13 -13.21 20.24 -15.84
CA SER A 13 -13.46 21.51 -15.14
C SER A 13 -12.52 21.66 -13.92
N ILE A 14 -12.19 22.88 -13.56
CA ILE A 14 -11.33 23.16 -12.39
C ILE A 14 -11.94 22.57 -11.11
N GLU A 15 -13.27 22.64 -10.98
CA GLU A 15 -13.99 22.06 -9.85
C GLU A 15 -13.76 20.54 -9.76
N THR A 16 -13.89 19.83 -10.89
CA THR A 16 -13.61 18.39 -10.95
C THR A 16 -12.14 18.08 -10.57
N GLN A 17 -11.18 18.87 -11.09
CA GLN A 17 -9.77 18.70 -10.77
C GLN A 17 -9.49 18.90 -9.27
N ILE A 18 -10.14 19.87 -8.63
CA ILE A 18 -10.03 20.09 -7.18
C ILE A 18 -10.59 18.88 -6.42
N GLN A 19 -11.77 18.39 -6.79
CA GLN A 19 -12.36 17.20 -6.17
C GLN A 19 -11.46 15.96 -6.30
N LEU A 20 -10.89 15.73 -7.46
CA LEU A 20 -9.94 14.63 -7.68
C LEU A 20 -8.67 14.81 -6.85
N THR A 21 -8.15 16.02 -6.75
CA THR A 21 -6.98 16.32 -5.90
C THR A 21 -7.28 16.03 -4.41
N LEU A 22 -8.47 16.37 -3.93
CA LEU A 22 -8.89 16.04 -2.56
C LEU A 22 -8.91 14.52 -2.31
N ARG A 23 -9.32 13.71 -3.29
CA ARG A 23 -9.25 12.24 -3.20
C ARG A 23 -7.81 11.75 -3.01
N LEU A 24 -6.87 12.35 -3.73
CA LEU A 24 -5.45 12.02 -3.61
C LEU A 24 -4.89 12.40 -2.23
N VAL A 25 -5.29 13.56 -1.70
CA VAL A 25 -4.91 13.98 -0.34
C VAL A 25 -5.45 13.00 0.71
N VAL A 26 -6.71 12.58 0.59
CA VAL A 26 -7.29 11.58 1.49
C VAL A 26 -6.52 10.26 1.40
N ALA A 27 -6.22 9.77 0.20
CA ALA A 27 -5.43 8.56 0.01
C ALA A 27 -4.05 8.66 0.67
N LEU A 28 -3.35 9.78 0.46
CA LEU A 28 -2.06 10.06 1.08
C LEU A 28 -2.14 10.01 2.60
N LEU A 29 -3.13 10.67 3.20
CA LEU A 29 -3.30 10.73 4.65
C LEU A 29 -3.65 9.37 5.25
N LEU A 30 -4.54 8.59 4.63
CA LEU A 30 -4.88 7.25 5.09
C LEU A 30 -3.69 6.29 4.98
N GLY A 31 -2.94 6.35 3.88
CA GLY A 31 -1.70 5.58 3.72
C GLY A 31 -0.64 5.99 4.74
N ALA A 32 -0.50 7.29 5.00
CA ALA A 32 0.39 7.83 6.01
C ALA A 32 0.03 7.35 7.42
N ALA A 33 -1.27 7.31 7.75
CA ALA A 33 -1.74 6.83 9.06
C ALA A 33 -1.39 5.35 9.30
N ILE A 34 -1.59 4.49 8.29
CA ILE A 34 -1.18 3.08 8.35
C ILE A 34 0.35 2.98 8.49
N GLY A 35 1.08 3.75 7.66
CA GLY A 35 2.54 3.74 7.67
C GLY A 35 3.15 4.28 8.96
N TRP A 36 2.48 5.20 9.65
CA TRP A 36 2.88 5.72 10.95
C TRP A 36 2.91 4.63 12.01
N GLU A 37 1.88 3.80 12.06
CA GLU A 37 1.85 2.63 12.93
C GLU A 37 3.04 1.68 12.63
N ARG A 38 3.33 1.44 11.35
CA ARG A 38 4.46 0.60 10.92
C ARG A 38 5.83 1.20 11.30
N GLU A 39 5.97 2.52 11.19
CA GLU A 39 7.19 3.24 11.59
C GLU A 39 7.44 3.11 13.10
N LEU A 40 6.40 3.30 13.93
CA LEU A 40 6.48 3.11 15.39
C LEU A 40 6.90 1.69 15.77
N GLN A 41 6.52 0.69 14.99
CA GLN A 41 6.88 -0.71 15.16
C GLN A 41 8.27 -1.04 14.57
N ARG A 42 8.97 -0.06 13.99
CA ARG A 42 10.28 -0.23 13.32
C ARG A 42 10.24 -1.31 12.21
N MET A 43 9.14 -1.35 11.44
CA MET A 43 9.01 -2.27 10.33
C MET A 43 9.75 -1.76 9.09
N PRO A 44 10.17 -2.65 8.16
CA PRO A 44 10.96 -2.27 6.98
C PRO A 44 10.29 -1.24 6.07
N ALA A 45 8.97 -1.34 5.89
CA ALA A 45 8.15 -0.34 5.20
C ALA A 45 7.39 0.48 6.24
N GLY A 46 7.68 1.78 6.32
CA GLY A 46 7.12 2.71 7.28
C GLY A 46 6.23 3.77 6.61
N PHE A 47 6.21 4.95 7.23
CA PHE A 47 5.37 6.09 6.89
C PHE A 47 5.41 6.47 5.40
N ARG A 48 6.61 6.72 4.85
CA ARG A 48 6.77 7.17 3.47
C ARG A 48 6.31 6.14 2.45
N THR A 49 6.66 4.87 2.68
CA THR A 49 6.34 3.78 1.76
C THR A 49 4.83 3.59 1.64
N HIS A 50 4.11 3.51 2.77
CA HIS A 50 2.66 3.33 2.76
C HIS A 50 1.92 4.54 2.19
N ALA A 51 2.36 5.78 2.53
CA ALA A 51 1.80 7.00 1.98
C ALA A 51 1.93 7.05 0.44
N LEU A 52 3.11 6.73 -0.10
CA LEU A 52 3.36 6.74 -1.54
C LEU A 52 2.61 5.62 -2.27
N VAL A 53 2.52 4.43 -1.70
CA VAL A 53 1.76 3.31 -2.30
C VAL A 53 0.27 3.65 -2.37
N SER A 54 -0.30 4.19 -1.29
CA SER A 54 -1.71 4.62 -1.27
C SER A 54 -1.98 5.73 -2.29
N LEU A 55 -1.12 6.76 -2.31
CA LEU A 55 -1.21 7.86 -3.26
C LEU A 55 -1.10 7.37 -4.70
N GLY A 56 -0.10 6.54 -5.03
CA GLY A 56 0.08 5.99 -6.36
C GLY A 56 -1.13 5.17 -6.83
N ALA A 57 -1.66 4.31 -5.97
CA ALA A 57 -2.86 3.54 -6.25
C ALA A 57 -4.09 4.44 -6.51
N ALA A 58 -4.24 5.54 -5.74
CA ALA A 58 -5.30 6.52 -5.95
C ALA A 58 -5.13 7.27 -7.28
N ILE A 59 -3.91 7.69 -7.64
CA ILE A 59 -3.61 8.36 -8.92
C ILE A 59 -4.00 7.46 -10.08
N PHE A 60 -3.56 6.21 -10.10
CA PHE A 60 -3.91 5.26 -11.15
C PHE A 60 -5.43 5.03 -11.25
N THR A 61 -6.11 4.95 -10.11
CA THR A 61 -7.58 4.80 -10.07
C THR A 61 -8.27 6.03 -10.66
N VAL A 62 -7.84 7.24 -10.31
CA VAL A 62 -8.39 8.49 -10.85
C VAL A 62 -8.12 8.58 -12.35
N ILE A 63 -6.91 8.31 -12.82
CA ILE A 63 -6.58 8.32 -14.25
C ILE A 63 -7.46 7.30 -15.01
N SER A 64 -7.63 6.10 -14.46
CA SER A 64 -8.46 5.07 -15.08
C SER A 64 -9.93 5.49 -15.22
N ALA A 65 -10.47 6.15 -14.20
CA ALA A 65 -11.88 6.52 -14.16
C ALA A 65 -12.22 7.78 -14.94
N PHE A 66 -11.28 8.73 -15.08
CA PHE A 66 -11.58 10.09 -15.55
C PHE A 66 -10.78 10.52 -16.79
N ALA A 67 -9.61 9.97 -17.04
CA ALA A 67 -8.78 10.38 -18.16
C ALA A 67 -8.82 9.41 -19.35
N LEU A 68 -9.19 8.16 -19.13
CA LEU A 68 -9.23 7.12 -20.17
C LEU A 68 -10.67 6.73 -20.45
N THR A 69 -11.47 7.69 -20.92
CA THR A 69 -12.88 7.51 -21.26
C THR A 69 -13.05 7.34 -22.76
N GLY A 70 -13.77 6.30 -23.19
CA GLY A 70 -14.10 6.04 -24.60
C GLY A 70 -15.04 4.85 -24.70
N PRO A 71 -15.66 4.59 -25.87
CA PRO A 71 -16.62 3.51 -26.06
C PRO A 71 -16.07 2.13 -25.70
N ASP A 72 -14.76 1.93 -25.84
CA ASP A 72 -14.05 0.67 -25.57
C ASP A 72 -13.15 0.75 -24.31
N SER A 73 -13.29 1.81 -23.50
CA SER A 73 -12.48 1.97 -22.29
C SER A 73 -13.03 1.11 -21.17
N ASP A 74 -12.17 0.30 -20.57
CA ASP A 74 -12.48 -0.49 -19.39
C ASP A 74 -11.71 0.08 -18.18
N PRO A 75 -12.36 0.83 -17.28
CA PRO A 75 -11.73 1.43 -16.13
C PRO A 75 -11.19 0.39 -15.12
N THR A 76 -11.61 -0.87 -15.22
CA THR A 76 -11.14 -1.94 -14.34
C THR A 76 -9.73 -2.43 -14.70
N ARG A 77 -9.28 -2.22 -15.93
CA ARG A 77 -7.97 -2.71 -16.41
C ARG A 77 -6.80 -2.11 -15.63
N ILE A 78 -6.79 -0.80 -15.41
CA ILE A 78 -5.71 -0.18 -14.63
C ILE A 78 -5.80 -0.61 -13.16
N ALA A 79 -7.00 -0.71 -12.61
CA ALA A 79 -7.20 -1.22 -11.25
C ALA A 79 -6.61 -2.64 -11.11
N ALA A 80 -6.88 -3.53 -12.06
CA ALA A 80 -6.30 -4.88 -12.08
C ALA A 80 -4.76 -4.86 -12.15
N GLN A 81 -4.18 -3.93 -12.93
CA GLN A 81 -2.72 -3.76 -13.00
C GLN A 81 -2.11 -3.21 -11.71
N VAL A 82 -2.81 -2.35 -10.99
CA VAL A 82 -2.37 -1.90 -9.64
C VAL A 82 -2.29 -3.10 -8.70
N VAL A 83 -3.35 -3.94 -8.66
CA VAL A 83 -3.38 -5.14 -7.82
C VAL A 83 -2.26 -6.12 -8.17
N SER A 84 -1.97 -6.31 -9.45
CA SER A 84 -0.85 -7.15 -9.92
C SER A 84 0.50 -6.51 -9.58
N GLY A 85 0.66 -5.21 -9.88
CA GLY A 85 1.92 -4.47 -9.72
C GLY A 85 2.37 -4.35 -8.28
N ILE A 86 1.45 -4.22 -7.33
CA ILE A 86 1.81 -4.18 -5.91
C ILE A 86 2.39 -5.52 -5.43
N GLY A 87 2.11 -6.62 -6.13
CA GLY A 87 2.71 -7.92 -5.87
C GLY A 87 4.24 -7.90 -6.02
N PHE A 88 4.78 -7.11 -6.96
CA PHE A 88 6.22 -6.92 -7.13
C PHE A 88 6.86 -6.22 -5.91
N LEU A 89 6.24 -5.14 -5.43
CA LEU A 89 6.70 -4.42 -4.23
C LEU A 89 6.56 -5.30 -2.97
N GLY A 90 5.45 -6.03 -2.87
CA GLY A 90 5.22 -6.99 -1.78
C GLY A 90 6.26 -8.11 -1.79
N GLY A 91 6.57 -8.68 -2.96
CA GLY A 91 7.62 -9.68 -3.13
C GLY A 91 9.01 -9.15 -2.75
N GLY A 92 9.31 -7.91 -3.14
CA GLY A 92 10.55 -7.22 -2.75
C GLY A 92 10.69 -6.95 -1.24
N ALA A 93 9.58 -6.91 -0.51
CA ALA A 93 9.58 -6.76 0.94
C ALA A 93 9.78 -8.09 1.70
N ILE A 94 9.70 -9.23 1.00
CA ILE A 94 9.87 -10.56 1.58
C ILE A 94 11.32 -10.98 1.44
N LEU A 95 11.97 -11.20 2.57
CA LEU A 95 13.39 -11.58 2.63
C LEU A 95 13.54 -13.00 3.16
N HIS A 96 14.36 -13.80 2.46
CA HIS A 96 14.79 -15.12 2.92
C HIS A 96 16.18 -15.00 3.53
N TYR A 97 16.31 -15.33 4.81
CA TYR A 97 17.58 -15.26 5.51
C TYR A 97 17.77 -16.50 6.40
N GLY A 98 18.78 -17.31 6.10
CA GLY A 98 19.15 -18.47 6.92
C GLY A 98 17.99 -19.44 7.19
N GLY A 99 17.16 -19.77 6.18
CA GLY A 99 15.99 -20.65 6.31
C GLY A 99 14.78 -20.00 6.98
N THR A 100 14.80 -18.68 7.23
CA THR A 100 13.67 -17.92 7.81
C THR A 100 13.13 -16.93 6.81
N VAL A 101 11.79 -16.88 6.66
CA VAL A 101 11.09 -15.89 5.84
C VAL A 101 10.69 -14.72 6.72
N ARG A 102 10.98 -13.49 6.29
CA ARG A 102 10.62 -12.22 6.95
C ARG A 102 9.89 -11.30 5.98
N GLY A 103 9.14 -10.34 6.52
CA GLY A 103 8.48 -9.32 5.69
C GLY A 103 7.09 -9.68 5.18
N LEU A 104 6.55 -10.87 5.47
CA LEU A 104 5.22 -11.29 5.02
C LEU A 104 4.12 -10.30 5.45
N THR A 105 4.12 -9.87 6.72
CA THR A 105 3.15 -8.87 7.22
C THR A 105 3.37 -7.51 6.56
N THR A 106 4.62 -7.13 6.28
CA THR A 106 4.94 -5.90 5.55
C THR A 106 4.40 -5.96 4.12
N ALA A 107 4.62 -7.06 3.41
CA ALA A 107 4.07 -7.27 2.06
C ALA A 107 2.54 -7.20 2.06
N ALA A 108 1.88 -7.87 3.01
CA ALA A 108 0.43 -7.83 3.17
C ALA A 108 -0.08 -6.41 3.48
N SER A 109 0.63 -5.63 4.32
CA SER A 109 0.24 -4.25 4.63
C SER A 109 0.39 -3.31 3.43
N LEU A 110 1.40 -3.50 2.57
CA LEU A 110 1.56 -2.76 1.32
C LEU A 110 0.42 -3.07 0.34
N TRP A 111 0.00 -4.33 0.25
CA TRP A 111 -1.13 -4.73 -0.58
C TRP A 111 -2.45 -4.11 -0.07
N ALA A 112 -2.69 -4.15 1.23
CA ALA A 112 -3.88 -3.56 1.86
C ALA A 112 -3.93 -2.04 1.70
N VAL A 113 -2.80 -1.34 1.86
CA VAL A 113 -2.78 0.13 1.71
C VAL A 113 -2.98 0.57 0.26
N ALA A 114 -2.57 -0.23 -0.73
CA ALA A 114 -2.90 0.04 -2.12
C ALA A 114 -4.41 -0.02 -2.36
N ALA A 115 -5.10 -1.02 -1.78
CA ALA A 115 -6.57 -1.11 -1.85
C ALA A 115 -7.26 0.08 -1.18
N VAL A 116 -6.76 0.58 -0.04
CA VAL A 116 -7.24 1.81 0.60
C VAL A 116 -7.08 3.01 -0.33
N GLY A 117 -5.92 3.14 -0.98
CA GLY A 117 -5.65 4.20 -1.96
C GLY A 117 -6.61 4.13 -3.16
N MET A 118 -6.84 2.94 -3.70
CA MET A 118 -7.81 2.73 -4.80
C MET A 118 -9.23 3.16 -4.38
N ALA A 119 -9.68 2.77 -3.19
CA ALA A 119 -11.00 3.14 -2.68
C ALA A 119 -11.13 4.66 -2.51
N ALA A 120 -10.11 5.34 -1.98
CA ALA A 120 -10.08 6.79 -1.86
C ALA A 120 -10.08 7.48 -3.24
N GLY A 121 -9.28 7.01 -4.19
CA GLY A 121 -9.26 7.48 -5.58
C GLY A 121 -10.59 7.32 -6.29
N ALA A 122 -11.30 6.22 -6.05
CA ALA A 122 -12.66 5.99 -6.53
C ALA A 122 -13.72 6.88 -5.85
N GLY A 123 -13.36 7.65 -4.80
CA GLY A 123 -14.30 8.48 -4.05
C GLY A 123 -15.09 7.74 -2.97
N LEU A 124 -14.74 6.49 -2.68
CA LEU A 124 -15.37 5.65 -1.66
C LEU A 124 -14.78 5.94 -0.27
N PHE A 125 -14.91 7.19 0.20
CA PHE A 125 -14.23 7.68 1.41
C PHE A 125 -14.58 6.91 2.68
N VAL A 126 -15.86 6.54 2.85
CA VAL A 126 -16.30 5.76 4.02
C VAL A 126 -15.62 4.39 4.02
N LEU A 127 -15.62 3.72 2.86
CA LEU A 127 -14.97 2.42 2.71
C LEU A 127 -13.45 2.53 2.92
N ALA A 128 -12.80 3.53 2.30
CA ALA A 128 -11.36 3.77 2.44
C ALA A 128 -10.96 3.99 3.91
N THR A 129 -11.70 4.86 4.61
CA THR A 129 -11.45 5.16 6.02
C THR A 129 -11.69 3.94 6.91
N ALA A 130 -12.82 3.24 6.73
CA ALA A 130 -13.12 2.02 7.48
C ALA A 130 -12.05 0.94 7.25
N SER A 131 -11.64 0.76 5.98
CA SER A 131 -10.57 -0.19 5.64
C SER A 131 -9.24 0.18 6.28
N ALA A 132 -8.86 1.46 6.28
CA ALA A 132 -7.64 1.93 6.93
C ALA A 132 -7.66 1.65 8.45
N VAL A 133 -8.78 1.92 9.11
CA VAL A 133 -8.97 1.60 10.53
C VAL A 133 -8.86 0.11 10.77
N LEU A 134 -9.53 -0.72 9.97
CA LEU A 134 -9.46 -2.18 10.09
C LEU A 134 -8.04 -2.71 9.89
N VAL A 135 -7.29 -2.17 8.93
CA VAL A 135 -5.87 -2.53 8.70
C VAL A 135 -5.03 -2.20 9.92
N ILE A 136 -5.15 -0.99 10.48
CA ILE A 136 -4.40 -0.59 11.69
C ILE A 136 -4.78 -1.49 12.87
N VAL A 137 -6.08 -1.73 13.10
CA VAL A 137 -6.56 -2.61 14.17
C VAL A 137 -6.00 -4.03 14.00
N ALA A 138 -6.06 -4.59 12.80
CA ALA A 138 -5.53 -5.92 12.52
C ALA A 138 -4.02 -6.01 12.80
N LEU A 139 -3.26 -5.03 12.36
CA LEU A 139 -1.82 -4.97 12.58
C LEU A 139 -1.46 -4.90 14.06
N GLU A 140 -2.16 -4.07 14.83
CA GLU A 140 -1.89 -3.85 16.25
C GLU A 140 -2.42 -5.00 17.13
N VAL A 141 -3.68 -5.41 16.93
CA VAL A 141 -4.32 -6.44 17.77
C VAL A 141 -3.64 -7.79 17.59
N PHE A 142 -3.40 -8.21 16.35
CA PHE A 142 -2.76 -9.52 16.12
C PHE A 142 -1.32 -9.54 16.61
N GLN A 143 -0.59 -8.44 16.51
CA GLN A 143 0.75 -8.34 17.08
C GLN A 143 0.74 -8.43 18.62
N ARG A 144 -0.21 -7.77 19.28
CA ARG A 144 -0.37 -7.88 20.74
C ARG A 144 -0.75 -9.29 21.16
N LEU A 145 -1.68 -9.91 20.44
CA LEU A 145 -2.13 -11.28 20.70
C LEU A 145 -0.96 -12.28 20.53
N GLU A 146 -0.20 -12.15 19.44
CA GLU A 146 0.98 -12.99 19.21
C GLU A 146 2.01 -12.88 20.34
N ARG A 147 2.30 -11.66 20.78
CA ARG A 147 3.21 -11.42 21.92
C ARG A 147 2.65 -12.03 23.22
N ALA A 148 1.36 -11.90 23.48
CA ALA A 148 0.72 -12.45 24.66
C ALA A 148 0.74 -13.99 24.68
N VAL A 149 0.45 -14.61 23.54
CA VAL A 149 0.51 -16.08 23.37
C VAL A 149 1.93 -16.60 23.53
N LYS A 150 2.91 -15.98 22.90
CA LYS A 150 4.33 -16.34 23.03
C LYS A 150 4.81 -16.26 24.48
N ARG A 151 4.40 -15.22 25.23
CA ARG A 151 4.72 -15.11 26.66
C ARG A 151 4.09 -16.22 27.49
N ARG A 152 2.81 -16.58 27.22
CA ARG A 152 2.12 -17.65 27.96
C ARG A 152 2.71 -19.05 27.70
N LEU A 153 3.16 -19.29 26.47
CA LEU A 153 3.73 -20.58 26.06
C LEU A 153 5.25 -20.67 26.34
N ASN A 154 5.84 -19.66 26.98
CA ASN A 154 7.28 -19.59 27.27
C ASN A 154 8.16 -19.83 26.02
N ILE A 155 7.67 -19.47 24.83
CA ILE A 155 8.40 -19.60 23.57
C ILE A 155 9.44 -18.48 23.53
N PRO A 156 10.75 -18.77 23.39
CA PRO A 156 11.77 -17.77 23.36
C PRO A 156 11.49 -16.78 22.20
N ILE A 157 11.44 -15.48 22.54
CA ILE A 157 11.35 -14.43 21.53
C ILE A 157 12.68 -14.44 20.79
N ARG A 158 12.69 -14.92 19.55
CA ARG A 158 13.86 -15.02 18.70
C ARG A 158 14.51 -13.63 18.58
N GLN A 159 15.66 -13.47 19.17
CA GLN A 159 16.44 -12.22 19.10
C GLN A 159 16.72 -11.91 17.63
N ARG A 160 16.70 -10.62 17.29
CA ARG A 160 17.11 -10.14 15.96
C ARG A 160 18.57 -10.56 15.77
N PRO A 161 18.95 -11.24 14.67
CA PRO A 161 20.36 -11.48 14.40
C PRO A 161 21.09 -10.13 14.43
N GLU A 162 22.24 -10.08 15.07
CA GLU A 162 23.08 -8.90 15.02
C GLU A 162 23.46 -8.54 13.58
N PRO A 163 23.61 -7.25 13.25
CA PRO A 163 24.12 -6.84 11.95
C PRO A 163 25.49 -7.50 11.72
N ILE A 164 25.70 -8.00 10.51
CA ILE A 164 26.93 -8.72 10.09
C ILE A 164 28.18 -7.84 10.16
N ASP A 165 28.03 -6.55 10.44
CA ASP A 165 29.10 -5.55 10.43
C ASP A 165 30.12 -5.71 11.58
N ASN A 166 29.89 -6.58 12.56
CA ASN A 166 30.77 -6.80 13.71
C ASN A 166 31.48 -8.16 13.72
N GLN A 167 31.49 -8.91 12.62
CA GLN A 167 32.38 -10.06 12.56
C GLN A 167 33.80 -9.57 12.24
N PRO A 168 34.82 -9.91 13.08
CA PRO A 168 36.21 -9.67 12.71
C PRO A 168 36.44 -10.34 11.35
N ARG A 169 37.03 -9.59 10.42
CA ARG A 169 37.52 -10.20 9.17
C ARG A 169 38.67 -11.12 9.61
N GLU A 170 38.44 -12.42 9.44
CA GLU A 170 39.53 -13.40 9.50
C GLU A 170 40.36 -13.24 8.22
N ASP A 171 41.08 -12.13 8.17
CA ASP A 171 42.16 -11.92 7.19
C ASP A 171 43.48 -12.05 7.94
N ASP A 172 44.03 -13.29 8.02
CA ASP A 172 45.44 -13.60 8.10
C ASP A 172 45.69 -15.01 7.57
#